data_f044ad011f12a6fd6c39ef08b21ec86a
#
_entry.id   f044ad011f12a6fd6c39ef08b21ec86a
#
_cell.length_a   1.000
_cell.length_b   1.000
_cell.length_c   1.000
_cell.angle_alpha   90.00
_cell.angle_beta   90.00
_cell.angle_gamma   90.00
#
_symmetry.space_group_name_H-M   'P 1'
#
loop_
_entity.id
_entity.type
_entity.pdbx_description
1 polymer ?
#
loop_
_entity_poly.entity_id
_entity_poly.type
_entity_poly.pdbx_seq_one_letter_code
_entity_poly.pdbx_strand_id
1 'polypeptide(L)'
;MNTDNMKPYLRFFRTFISGAAIVFLVSSCASVLLNQKNWAEKTIKKLTLRQKIAQMMIYRMHLNYASITPQKWDEIKSLLDNDGIGGIHIWSGDGSSALSMLNEIQRRSTIPIVIDADIERGLGQRFPSGTDFPPFC
;
A
#
# COMPACT_ATOMS: atom_id res chain seq x y z
N MET A 1 -33.10 14.90 32.02
CA MET A 1 -32.70 16.29 31.81
C MET A 1 -33.35 16.74 30.50
N ASN A 2 -34.35 17.62 30.59
CA ASN A 2 -35.31 17.92 29.53
C ASN A 2 -34.64 18.81 28.46
N THR A 3 -34.48 18.32 27.24
CA THR A 3 -33.79 19.02 26.13
C THR A 3 -34.67 20.07 25.45
N ASP A 4 -35.92 20.25 25.90
CA ASP A 4 -36.92 21.08 25.19
C ASP A 4 -36.80 22.59 25.44
N ASN A 5 -35.93 23.02 26.35
CA ASN A 5 -35.77 24.43 26.72
C ASN A 5 -34.48 25.07 26.16
N MET A 6 -33.84 24.46 25.17
CA MET A 6 -32.65 25.04 24.54
C MET A 6 -33.09 26.17 23.60
N LYS A 7 -32.63 27.41 23.89
CA LYS A 7 -33.01 28.62 23.11
C LYS A 7 -32.78 28.39 21.62
N PRO A 8 -33.66 28.87 20.71
CA PRO A 8 -33.63 28.55 19.27
C PRO A 8 -32.29 28.85 18.59
N TYR A 9 -31.52 29.84 19.09
CA TYR A 9 -30.17 30.13 18.57
C TYR A 9 -29.16 29.02 18.83
N LEU A 10 -29.26 28.25 19.93
CA LEU A 10 -28.37 27.13 20.22
C LEU A 10 -28.64 25.94 19.29
N ARG A 11 -29.91 25.73 18.90
CA ARG A 11 -30.27 24.70 17.90
C ARG A 11 -29.72 25.09 16.52
N PHE A 12 -29.86 26.34 16.14
CA PHE A 12 -29.32 26.86 14.89
C PHE A 12 -27.79 26.74 14.84
N PHE A 13 -27.12 27.06 15.93
CA PHE A 13 -25.65 26.96 16.03
C PHE A 13 -25.16 25.51 15.94
N ARG A 14 -25.87 24.54 16.58
CA ARG A 14 -25.54 23.10 16.45
C ARG A 14 -25.72 22.58 15.04
N THR A 15 -26.80 22.94 14.35
CA THR A 15 -27.00 22.51 12.95
C THR A 15 -25.98 23.14 12.01
N PHE A 16 -25.61 24.40 12.25
CA PHE A 16 -24.60 25.09 11.45
C PHE A 16 -23.20 24.46 11.62
N ILE A 17 -22.80 24.15 12.86
CA ILE A 17 -21.53 23.47 13.14
C ILE A 17 -21.50 22.06 12.54
N SER A 18 -22.61 21.29 12.65
CA SER A 18 -22.70 19.97 12.04
C SER A 18 -22.60 20.03 10.51
N GLY A 19 -23.27 20.99 9.86
CA GLY A 19 -23.16 21.21 8.43
C GLY A 19 -21.76 21.59 7.97
N ALA A 20 -21.12 22.53 8.67
CA ALA A 20 -19.74 22.94 8.39
C ALA A 20 -18.73 21.79 8.56
N ALA A 21 -18.89 20.94 9.58
CA ALA A 21 -18.03 19.79 9.82
C ALA A 21 -18.16 18.75 8.69
N ILE A 22 -19.37 18.49 8.19
CA ILE A 22 -19.59 17.56 7.08
C ILE A 22 -18.96 18.08 5.79
N VAL A 23 -19.10 19.37 5.49
CA VAL A 23 -18.47 20.00 4.32
C VAL A 23 -16.96 19.91 4.40
N PHE A 24 -16.37 20.13 5.59
CA PHE A 24 -14.92 20.00 5.79
C PHE A 24 -14.40 18.58 5.56
N LEU A 25 -15.14 17.57 6.03
CA LEU A 25 -14.77 16.15 5.85
C LEU A 25 -14.84 15.73 4.37
N VAL A 26 -15.88 16.16 3.64
CA VAL A 26 -16.01 15.84 2.21
C VAL A 26 -14.96 16.56 1.36
N SER A 27 -14.64 17.82 1.68
CA SER A 27 -13.58 18.58 0.99
C SER A 27 -12.20 17.98 1.20
N SER A 28 -11.92 17.45 2.39
CA SER A 28 -10.64 16.77 2.70
C SER A 28 -10.44 15.51 1.86
N CYS A 29 -11.47 14.67 1.69
CA CYS A 29 -11.40 13.48 0.84
C CYS A 29 -11.18 13.83 -0.64
N ALA A 30 -11.86 14.85 -1.16
CA ALA A 30 -11.73 15.25 -2.56
C ALA A 30 -10.32 15.76 -2.89
N SER A 31 -9.70 16.53 -2.00
CA SER A 31 -8.34 17.05 -2.21
C SER A 31 -7.27 15.95 -2.24
N VAL A 32 -7.42 14.90 -1.44
CA VAL A 32 -6.52 13.74 -1.44
C VAL A 32 -6.60 13.00 -2.77
N LEU A 33 -7.80 12.71 -3.28
CA LEU A 33 -7.99 12.00 -4.55
C LEU A 33 -7.44 12.80 -5.76
N LEU A 34 -7.66 14.11 -5.79
CA LEU A 34 -7.12 14.98 -6.84
C LEU A 34 -5.59 15.04 -6.81
N ASN A 35 -5.00 15.06 -5.62
CA ASN A 35 -3.54 15.07 -5.47
C ASN A 35 -2.90 13.74 -5.94
N GLN A 36 -3.54 12.61 -5.64
CA GLN A 36 -3.08 11.29 -6.10
C GLN A 36 -3.13 11.16 -7.62
N LYS A 37 -4.22 11.60 -8.27
CA LYS A 37 -4.32 11.61 -9.73
C LYS A 37 -3.21 12.47 -10.36
N ASN A 38 -3.00 13.67 -9.85
CA ASN A 38 -1.95 14.56 -10.32
C ASN A 38 -0.53 13.96 -10.16
N TRP A 39 -0.29 13.22 -9.04
CA TRP A 39 0.98 12.54 -8.83
C TRP A 39 1.22 11.45 -9.87
N ALA A 40 0.25 10.56 -10.10
CA ALA A 40 0.36 9.47 -11.06
C ALA A 40 0.61 10.00 -12.49
N GLU A 41 -0.16 10.97 -12.94
CA GLU A 41 0.01 11.59 -14.27
C GLU A 41 1.38 12.25 -14.45
N LYS A 42 1.86 12.97 -13.44
CA LYS A 42 3.19 13.60 -13.44
C LYS A 42 4.30 12.56 -13.45
N THR A 43 4.13 11.45 -12.72
CA THR A 43 5.09 10.37 -12.64
C THR A 43 5.19 9.65 -13.99
N ILE A 44 4.07 9.23 -14.58
CA ILE A 44 4.04 8.52 -15.87
C ILE A 44 4.67 9.36 -16.99
N LYS A 45 4.49 10.68 -17.00
CA LYS A 45 5.09 11.57 -18.00
C LYS A 45 6.62 11.61 -17.96
N LYS A 46 7.22 11.33 -16.80
CA LYS A 46 8.68 11.32 -16.61
C LYS A 46 9.33 9.98 -16.94
N LEU A 47 8.54 8.90 -16.99
CA LEU A 47 9.05 7.55 -17.23
C LEU A 47 9.35 7.32 -18.71
N THR A 48 10.46 6.65 -18.97
CA THR A 48 10.77 6.06 -20.29
C THR A 48 9.79 4.93 -20.60
N LEU A 49 9.73 4.52 -21.87
CA LEU A 49 8.89 3.37 -22.25
C LEU A 49 9.31 2.10 -21.51
N ARG A 50 10.61 1.84 -21.34
CA ARG A 50 11.14 0.70 -20.58
C ARG A 50 10.64 0.73 -19.12
N GLN A 51 10.73 1.86 -18.46
CA GLN A 51 10.25 2.03 -17.09
C GLN A 51 8.73 1.87 -16.98
N LYS A 52 7.96 2.36 -17.96
CA LYS A 52 6.50 2.15 -18.00
C LYS A 52 6.13 0.67 -18.09
N ILE A 53 6.86 -0.09 -18.91
CA ILE A 53 6.69 -1.54 -19.03
C ILE A 53 7.08 -2.22 -17.71
N ALA A 54 8.21 -1.84 -17.11
CA ALA A 54 8.67 -2.39 -15.85
C ALA A 54 7.68 -2.15 -14.69
N GLN A 55 7.02 -0.99 -14.68
CA GLN A 55 5.95 -0.70 -13.68
C GLN A 55 4.73 -1.64 -13.78
N MET A 56 4.56 -2.36 -14.90
CA MET A 56 3.52 -3.38 -15.07
C MET A 56 4.00 -4.77 -14.65
N MET A 57 5.27 -4.93 -14.29
CA MET A 57 5.86 -6.21 -13.92
C MET A 57 5.85 -6.39 -12.40
N ILE A 58 5.45 -7.60 -11.98
CA ILE A 58 5.50 -8.05 -10.59
C ILE A 58 6.51 -9.19 -10.51
N TYR A 59 7.51 -9.02 -9.65
CA TYR A 59 8.55 -10.02 -9.43
C TYR A 59 8.18 -10.93 -8.27
N ARG A 60 8.11 -12.25 -8.52
CA ARG A 60 7.81 -13.25 -7.48
C ARG A 60 9.07 -13.64 -6.71
N MET A 61 9.01 -13.59 -5.39
CA MET A 61 10.14 -13.93 -4.55
C MET A 61 9.77 -14.62 -3.23
N HIS A 62 10.77 -15.28 -2.65
CA HIS A 62 10.73 -15.78 -1.28
C HIS A 62 11.39 -14.74 -0.35
N LEU A 63 10.68 -14.32 0.67
CA LEU A 63 11.18 -13.34 1.65
C LEU A 63 11.85 -14.05 2.83
N ASN A 64 12.95 -14.71 2.56
CA ASN A 64 13.77 -15.38 3.55
C ASN A 64 15.24 -15.25 3.16
N TYR A 65 16.06 -14.67 4.03
CA TYR A 65 17.50 -14.49 3.78
C TYR A 65 18.24 -15.81 3.50
N ALA A 66 17.83 -16.90 4.13
CA ALA A 66 18.45 -18.22 3.88
C ALA A 66 18.16 -18.76 2.45
N SER A 67 17.13 -18.27 1.80
CA SER A 67 16.70 -18.71 0.45
C SER A 67 17.18 -17.79 -0.66
N ILE A 68 17.76 -16.64 -0.33
CA ILE A 68 18.24 -15.65 -1.30
C ILE A 68 19.75 -15.63 -1.31
N THR A 69 20.34 -16.04 -2.43
CA THR A 69 21.78 -15.88 -2.65
C THR A 69 22.15 -14.41 -2.84
N PRO A 70 23.40 -14.00 -2.57
CA PRO A 70 23.88 -12.64 -2.84
C PRO A 70 23.63 -12.21 -4.29
N GLN A 71 23.85 -13.10 -5.26
CA GLN A 71 23.65 -12.84 -6.68
C GLN A 71 22.18 -12.55 -6.98
N LYS A 72 21.25 -13.31 -6.38
CA LYS A 72 19.81 -13.11 -6.54
C LYS A 72 19.36 -11.79 -5.91
N TRP A 73 19.94 -11.43 -4.80
CA TRP A 73 19.68 -10.14 -4.16
C TRP A 73 20.19 -8.97 -5.01
N ASP A 74 21.36 -9.12 -5.64
CA ASP A 74 21.90 -8.11 -6.56
C ASP A 74 21.05 -7.97 -7.84
N GLU A 75 20.49 -9.06 -8.36
CA GLU A 75 19.51 -9.03 -9.45
C GLU A 75 18.28 -8.21 -9.07
N ILE A 76 17.70 -8.46 -7.91
CA ILE A 76 16.53 -7.72 -7.41
C ILE A 76 16.84 -6.24 -7.27
N LYS A 77 17.98 -5.89 -6.68
CA LYS A 77 18.43 -4.50 -6.58
C LYS A 77 18.55 -3.84 -7.96
N SER A 78 19.11 -4.55 -8.93
CA SER A 78 19.23 -4.06 -10.31
C SER A 78 17.86 -3.80 -10.96
N LEU A 79 16.89 -4.70 -10.75
CA LEU A 79 15.52 -4.51 -11.25
C LEU A 79 14.82 -3.29 -10.61
N LEU A 80 15.09 -3.02 -9.35
CA LEU A 80 14.55 -1.86 -8.64
C LEU A 80 15.22 -0.56 -9.10
N ASP A 81 16.55 -0.54 -9.13
CA ASP A 81 17.34 0.68 -9.35
C ASP A 81 17.35 1.11 -10.82
N ASN A 82 17.46 0.15 -11.75
CA ASN A 82 17.63 0.43 -13.19
C ASN A 82 16.30 0.40 -13.96
N ASP A 83 15.47 -0.59 -13.70
CA ASP A 83 14.23 -0.80 -14.45
C ASP A 83 13.01 -0.19 -13.75
N GLY A 84 12.99 -0.20 -12.42
CA GLY A 84 11.89 0.32 -11.62
C GLY A 84 10.66 -0.55 -11.75
N ILE A 85 10.75 -1.85 -11.36
CA ILE A 85 9.59 -2.78 -11.37
C ILE A 85 8.46 -2.29 -10.49
N GLY A 86 7.21 -2.64 -10.86
CA GLY A 86 6.00 -2.11 -10.20
C GLY A 86 5.60 -2.87 -8.95
N GLY A 87 5.96 -4.15 -8.80
CA GLY A 87 5.49 -4.95 -7.68
C GLY A 87 6.38 -6.13 -7.29
N ILE A 88 6.13 -6.62 -6.08
CA ILE A 88 6.69 -7.86 -5.54
C ILE A 88 5.53 -8.77 -5.14
N HIS A 89 5.52 -9.99 -5.66
CA HIS A 89 4.62 -11.06 -5.23
C HIS A 89 5.32 -11.95 -4.20
N ILE A 90 4.76 -12.03 -3.00
CA ILE A 90 5.31 -12.86 -1.93
C ILE A 90 4.84 -14.30 -2.13
N TRP A 91 5.77 -15.19 -2.45
CA TRP A 91 5.48 -16.61 -2.55
C TRP A 91 5.52 -17.32 -1.20
N SER A 92 6.50 -16.99 -0.40
CA SER A 92 6.63 -17.42 1.01
C SER A 92 7.64 -16.53 1.73
N GLY A 93 7.70 -16.63 3.05
CA GLY A 93 8.68 -15.86 3.82
C GLY A 93 8.82 -16.33 5.25
N ASP A 94 9.81 -15.78 5.91
CA ASP A 94 9.94 -15.72 7.37
C ASP A 94 9.59 -14.30 7.82
N GLY A 95 8.77 -14.16 8.87
CA GLY A 95 8.18 -12.87 9.22
C GLY A 95 9.19 -11.76 9.49
N SER A 96 10.29 -12.04 10.18
CA SER A 96 11.33 -11.07 10.49
C SER A 96 12.16 -10.69 9.26
N SER A 97 12.57 -11.69 8.48
CA SER A 97 13.29 -11.50 7.22
C SER A 97 12.44 -10.73 6.20
N ALA A 98 11.16 -11.09 6.08
CA ALA A 98 10.23 -10.46 5.16
C ALA A 98 10.09 -8.96 5.43
N LEU A 99 9.89 -8.58 6.70
CA LEU A 99 9.77 -7.17 7.07
C LEU A 99 11.02 -6.37 6.70
N SER A 100 12.20 -6.89 7.01
CA SER A 100 13.48 -6.23 6.71
C SER A 100 13.70 -6.08 5.20
N MET A 101 13.43 -7.14 4.44
CA MET A 101 13.58 -7.16 2.98
C MET A 101 12.59 -6.23 2.29
N LEU A 102 11.33 -6.23 2.68
CA LEU A 102 10.31 -5.36 2.11
C LEU A 102 10.59 -3.88 2.40
N ASN A 103 11.06 -3.56 3.60
CA ASN A 103 11.48 -2.20 3.94
C ASN A 103 12.68 -1.74 3.08
N GLU A 104 13.66 -2.62 2.83
CA GLU A 104 14.78 -2.31 1.94
C GLU A 104 14.31 -2.10 0.50
N ILE A 105 13.47 -2.98 -0.03
CA ILE A 105 12.89 -2.89 -1.36
C ILE A 105 12.12 -1.57 -1.52
N GLN A 106 11.24 -1.24 -0.58
CA GLN A 106 10.43 -0.02 -0.62
C GLN A 106 11.29 1.25 -0.56
N ARG A 107 12.35 1.23 0.26
CA ARG A 107 13.27 2.37 0.40
C ARG A 107 14.12 2.61 -0.84
N ARG A 108 14.45 1.56 -1.60
CA ARG A 108 15.19 1.65 -2.88
C ARG A 108 14.31 2.09 -4.03
N SER A 109 13.03 1.81 -3.98
CA SER A 109 12.09 2.06 -5.09
C SER A 109 11.80 3.55 -5.25
N THR A 110 12.08 4.11 -6.41
CA THR A 110 11.78 5.51 -6.75
C THR A 110 10.28 5.78 -6.78
N ILE A 111 9.50 4.80 -7.25
CA ILE A 111 8.05 4.77 -7.20
C ILE A 111 7.67 3.72 -6.16
N PRO A 112 6.76 4.01 -5.22
CA PRO A 112 6.33 3.04 -4.23
C PRO A 112 5.88 1.74 -4.89
N ILE A 113 6.46 0.62 -4.45
CA ILE A 113 6.22 -0.69 -5.03
C ILE A 113 4.95 -1.32 -4.48
N VAL A 114 4.18 -1.99 -5.32
CA VAL A 114 3.02 -2.79 -4.88
C VAL A 114 3.51 -4.11 -4.30
N ILE A 115 2.97 -4.52 -3.16
CA ILE A 115 3.27 -5.79 -2.53
C ILE A 115 1.98 -6.59 -2.46
N ASP A 116 1.99 -7.80 -3.01
CA ASP A 116 0.87 -8.72 -2.99
C ASP A 116 1.26 -10.13 -2.57
N ALA A 117 0.29 -10.93 -2.19
CA ALA A 117 0.44 -12.35 -1.88
C ALA A 117 -0.90 -13.07 -2.00
N ASP A 118 -0.88 -14.33 -2.43
CA ASP A 118 -2.05 -15.20 -2.38
C ASP A 118 -2.21 -15.78 -0.98
N ILE A 119 -3.12 -15.23 -0.19
CA ILE A 119 -3.39 -15.65 1.18
C ILE A 119 -4.84 -16.11 1.29
N GLU A 120 -5.13 -17.30 0.76
CA GLU A 120 -6.48 -17.87 0.74
C GLU A 120 -6.88 -18.53 2.06
N ARG A 121 -5.91 -19.11 2.76
CA ARG A 121 -6.11 -19.88 4.00
C ARG A 121 -5.49 -19.23 5.23
N GLY A 122 -5.34 -17.90 5.21
CA GLY A 122 -4.68 -17.16 6.27
C GLY A 122 -3.16 -17.04 6.07
N LEU A 123 -2.54 -16.27 6.95
CA LEU A 123 -1.13 -15.90 6.83
C LEU A 123 -0.19 -17.10 6.85
N GLY A 124 -0.55 -18.19 7.56
CA GLY A 124 0.25 -19.43 7.66
C GLY A 124 0.52 -20.10 6.32
N GLN A 125 -0.32 -19.87 5.30
CA GLN A 125 -0.10 -20.37 3.95
C GLN A 125 1.24 -19.88 3.34
N ARG A 126 1.68 -18.69 3.67
CA ARG A 126 2.89 -18.06 3.14
C ARG A 126 3.98 -17.85 4.17
N PHE A 127 3.59 -17.73 5.42
CA PHE A 127 4.47 -17.48 6.56
C PHE A 127 4.19 -18.53 7.64
N PRO A 128 5.08 -19.52 7.84
CA PRO A 128 4.82 -20.66 8.76
C PRO A 128 4.47 -20.28 10.20
N SER A 129 4.87 -19.09 10.64
CA SER A 129 4.53 -18.56 11.97
C SER A 129 3.12 -17.94 12.05
N GLY A 130 2.44 -17.80 10.93
CA GLY A 130 1.10 -17.22 10.86
C GLY A 130 -0.02 -18.23 11.12
N THR A 131 -1.24 -17.74 11.31
CA THR A 131 -2.44 -18.59 11.42
C THR A 131 -2.78 -19.18 10.05
N ASP A 132 -3.02 -20.48 10.01
CA ASP A 132 -3.51 -21.22 8.84
C ASP A 132 -4.93 -21.71 9.11
N PHE A 133 -5.81 -21.59 8.12
CA PHE A 133 -7.18 -22.07 8.18
C PHE A 133 -7.35 -23.30 7.29
N PRO A 134 -8.33 -24.20 7.57
CA PRO A 134 -8.65 -25.29 6.67
C PRO A 134 -8.95 -24.79 5.25
N PRO A 135 -8.63 -25.57 4.21
CA PRO A 135 -9.03 -25.23 2.85
C PRO A 135 -10.56 -25.15 2.77
N PHE A 136 -11.05 -24.22 1.98
CA PHE A 136 -12.48 -24.15 1.68
C PHE A 136 -12.90 -25.43 0.97
N CYS A 137 -13.93 -26.12 1.52
CA CYS A 137 -14.52 -27.31 0.93
C CYS A 137 -15.54 -26.93 -0.13
#